data_fb95c9e5c61a11fa6a3d0bb3378e7b67
#
_entry.id   fb95c9e5c61a11fa6a3d0bb3378e7b67
#
_cell.length_a   1.000
_cell.length_b   1.000
_cell.length_c   1.000
_cell.angle_alpha   90.00
_cell.angle_beta   90.00
_cell.angle_gamma   90.00
#
_symmetry.space_group_name_H-M   'P 1'
#
loop_
_entity.id
_entity.type
_entity.pdbx_description
1 polymer ?
#
loop_
_entity_poly.entity_id
_entity_poly.type
_entity_poly.pdbx_seq_one_letter_code
_entity_poly.pdbx_strand_id
1 'polypeptide(L)'
;MQPSWDDLRIFLSLARDGTLTTAAKTLGASHPTVARRVQALERQIGARLFERLPDRFVPTAAGEELLADTEAMEKAALSINRRSAGLGDTVSGVVRLSAGEAMAAWLARHLPELRKGLTQIEFELTASHTLANLSRREADLLIREQVPDLGGIVARKLGRAAYAIYGQRALARAKTELKALPWIGFDDDHAYMPGQAWLLALLDGAKPAVRGNNWLVLREAARAGAGLAVLPCYLGDPDPQLHRIGTVLPEVFADQWLLVHRDLRALPRVRAVMDAMIVLFQRERALLEGAMVPATKRERRT
;
A
#
# COMPACT_ATOMS: atom_id res chain seq x y z
N MET A 1 -35.67 19.81 11.18
CA MET A 1 -34.58 20.40 10.35
C MET A 1 -33.65 19.25 10.00
N GLN A 2 -33.20 19.08 8.75
CA GLN A 2 -32.33 17.95 8.39
C GLN A 2 -30.88 18.24 8.76
N PRO A 3 -30.07 17.25 9.19
CA PRO A 3 -28.66 17.41 9.46
C PRO A 3 -27.91 17.95 8.25
N SER A 4 -27.05 18.93 8.43
CA SER A 4 -26.19 19.43 7.35
C SER A 4 -25.00 18.49 7.12
N TRP A 5 -24.49 18.45 5.87
CA TRP A 5 -23.28 17.69 5.56
C TRP A 5 -22.08 18.15 6.40
N ASP A 6 -21.97 19.44 6.68
CA ASP A 6 -20.88 19.97 7.50
C ASP A 6 -20.92 19.50 8.95
N ASP A 7 -22.14 19.30 9.53
CA ASP A 7 -22.30 18.77 10.88
C ASP A 7 -21.96 17.27 10.92
N LEU A 8 -22.37 16.52 9.87
CA LEU A 8 -22.02 15.13 9.71
C LEU A 8 -20.50 14.92 9.52
N ARG A 9 -19.81 15.80 8.78
CA ARG A 9 -18.33 15.77 8.69
C ARG A 9 -17.65 15.96 10.03
N ILE A 10 -18.18 16.84 10.86
CA ILE A 10 -17.63 17.06 12.22
C ILE A 10 -17.85 15.84 13.09
N PHE A 11 -19.03 15.24 13.04
CA PHE A 11 -19.33 13.97 13.71
C PHE A 11 -18.35 12.88 13.28
N LEU A 12 -18.15 12.68 11.98
CA LEU A 12 -17.26 11.68 11.41
C LEU A 12 -15.80 11.88 11.84
N SER A 13 -15.32 13.14 11.82
CA SER A 13 -13.96 13.47 12.29
C SER A 13 -13.80 13.13 13.77
N LEU A 14 -14.76 13.50 14.62
CA LEU A 14 -14.67 13.19 16.06
C LEU A 14 -14.74 11.68 16.33
N ALA A 15 -15.54 10.93 15.59
CA ALA A 15 -15.62 9.48 15.72
C ALA A 15 -14.29 8.80 15.38
N ARG A 16 -13.56 9.30 14.39
CA ARG A 16 -12.25 8.78 13.96
C ARG A 16 -11.10 9.25 14.85
N ASP A 17 -11.11 10.53 15.20
CA ASP A 17 -10.00 11.18 15.90
C ASP A 17 -10.06 10.97 17.44
N GLY A 18 -11.23 10.60 17.96
CA GLY A 18 -11.48 10.29 19.35
C GLY A 18 -11.43 11.48 20.30
N THR A 19 -10.86 12.63 19.92
CA THR A 19 -10.79 13.85 20.76
C THR A 19 -11.20 15.09 20.01
N LEU A 20 -11.82 16.05 20.73
CA LEU A 20 -12.19 17.34 20.14
C LEU A 20 -10.98 18.13 19.64
N THR A 21 -9.85 17.98 20.28
CA THR A 21 -8.61 18.69 19.91
C THR A 21 -8.08 18.18 18.57
N THR A 22 -8.00 16.86 18.38
CA THR A 22 -7.54 16.26 17.11
C THR A 22 -8.52 16.54 16.00
N ALA A 23 -9.84 16.35 16.23
CA ALA A 23 -10.87 16.66 15.26
C ALA A 23 -10.87 18.14 14.84
N ALA A 24 -10.67 19.06 15.77
CA ALA A 24 -10.56 20.49 15.47
C ALA A 24 -9.35 20.78 14.55
N LYS A 25 -8.21 20.15 14.81
CA LYS A 25 -7.01 20.27 13.97
C LYS A 25 -7.26 19.70 12.56
N THR A 26 -7.85 18.51 12.46
CA THR A 26 -8.18 17.85 11.18
C THR A 26 -9.14 18.71 10.34
N LEU A 27 -10.10 19.39 10.98
CA LEU A 27 -11.12 20.19 10.32
C LEU A 27 -10.72 21.66 10.08
N GLY A 28 -9.56 22.10 10.57
CA GLY A 28 -9.17 23.50 10.53
C GLY A 28 -10.12 24.42 11.33
N ALA A 29 -10.74 23.89 12.39
CA ALA A 29 -11.73 24.58 13.22
C ALA A 29 -11.23 24.77 14.65
N SER A 30 -11.97 25.55 15.48
CA SER A 30 -11.66 25.64 16.90
C SER A 30 -12.36 24.54 17.70
N HIS A 31 -11.71 24.08 18.78
CA HIS A 31 -12.30 23.11 19.73
C HIS A 31 -13.73 23.48 20.19
N PRO A 32 -14.04 24.73 20.61
CA PRO A 32 -15.41 25.11 20.98
C PRO A 32 -16.40 24.99 19.82
N THR A 33 -15.95 25.24 18.59
CA THR A 33 -16.79 25.14 17.38
C THR A 33 -17.18 23.68 17.15
N VAL A 34 -16.23 22.75 17.20
CA VAL A 34 -16.48 21.31 17.05
C VAL A 34 -17.46 20.83 18.13
N ALA A 35 -17.19 21.15 19.39
CA ALA A 35 -18.06 20.75 20.51
C ALA A 35 -19.50 21.26 20.35
N ARG A 36 -19.67 22.55 20.01
CA ARG A 36 -20.98 23.16 19.81
C ARG A 36 -21.75 22.52 18.66
N ARG A 37 -21.08 22.21 17.54
CA ARG A 37 -21.73 21.63 16.37
C ARG A 37 -22.11 20.17 16.60
N VAL A 38 -21.30 19.38 17.32
CA VAL A 38 -21.67 18.02 17.73
C VAL A 38 -22.92 18.06 18.62
N GLN A 39 -22.96 18.93 19.63
CA GLN A 39 -24.13 19.08 20.49
C GLN A 39 -25.38 19.54 19.72
N ALA A 40 -25.20 20.39 18.72
CA ALA A 40 -26.32 20.82 17.87
C ALA A 40 -26.87 19.66 17.04
N LEU A 41 -25.98 18.82 16.49
CA LEU A 41 -26.35 17.61 15.73
C LEU A 41 -27.08 16.60 16.64
N GLU A 42 -26.59 16.35 17.85
CA GLU A 42 -27.25 15.47 18.84
C GLU A 42 -28.65 15.94 19.20
N ARG A 43 -28.84 17.27 19.42
CA ARG A 43 -30.16 17.85 19.66
C ARG A 43 -31.09 17.72 18.46
N GLN A 44 -30.55 17.83 17.25
CA GLN A 44 -31.32 17.73 16.00
C GLN A 44 -31.78 16.31 15.72
N ILE A 45 -30.94 15.33 16.01
CA ILE A 45 -31.23 13.89 15.86
C ILE A 45 -32.08 13.39 17.01
N GLY A 46 -32.05 14.05 18.16
CA GLY A 46 -32.79 13.64 19.38
C GLY A 46 -32.10 12.50 20.15
N ALA A 47 -30.85 12.21 19.86
CA ALA A 47 -30.07 11.17 20.50
C ALA A 47 -28.64 11.63 20.78
N ARG A 48 -28.01 11.10 21.85
CA ARG A 48 -26.57 11.24 22.04
C ARG A 48 -25.84 10.36 21.07
N LEU A 49 -24.87 10.92 20.37
CA LEU A 49 -24.05 10.21 19.40
C LEU A 49 -22.69 9.78 19.97
N PHE A 50 -22.28 10.41 21.09
CA PHE A 50 -21.03 10.09 21.75
C PHE A 50 -21.20 9.91 23.28
N GLU A 51 -20.49 8.92 23.80
CA GLU A 51 -20.14 8.84 25.21
C GLU A 51 -18.81 9.58 25.43
N ARG A 52 -18.78 10.39 26.49
CA ARG A 52 -17.58 11.13 26.88
C ARG A 52 -16.85 10.35 27.97
N LEU A 53 -15.72 9.75 27.60
CA LEU A 53 -14.76 9.18 28.53
C LEU A 53 -13.74 10.25 28.97
N PRO A 54 -12.96 10.03 30.03
CA PRO A 54 -12.01 11.02 30.56
C PRO A 54 -11.00 11.51 29.51
N ASP A 55 -10.60 10.66 28.58
CA ASP A 55 -9.54 10.89 27.61
C ASP A 55 -10.03 10.93 26.15
N ARG A 56 -11.29 10.51 25.88
CA ARG A 56 -11.80 10.40 24.51
C ARG A 56 -13.32 10.39 24.41
N PHE A 57 -13.81 10.56 23.18
CA PHE A 57 -15.19 10.36 22.77
C PHE A 57 -15.32 9.03 22.05
N VAL A 58 -16.33 8.25 22.40
CA VAL A 58 -16.66 6.95 21.78
C VAL A 58 -18.09 7.01 21.24
N PRO A 59 -18.36 6.57 20.01
CA PRO A 59 -19.71 6.53 19.48
C PRO A 59 -20.64 5.68 20.36
N THR A 60 -21.88 6.13 20.56
CA THR A 60 -22.97 5.33 21.14
C THR A 60 -23.54 4.39 20.07
N ALA A 61 -24.51 3.51 20.43
CA ALA A 61 -25.24 2.70 19.45
C ALA A 61 -25.87 3.55 18.34
N ALA A 62 -26.49 4.69 18.67
CA ALA A 62 -27.02 5.63 17.69
C ALA A 62 -25.89 6.30 16.87
N GLY A 63 -24.72 6.53 17.49
CA GLY A 63 -23.52 7.01 16.81
C GLY A 63 -22.98 6.00 15.80
N GLU A 64 -22.93 4.72 16.13
CA GLU A 64 -22.48 3.65 15.22
C GLU A 64 -23.40 3.48 14.01
N GLU A 65 -24.72 3.56 14.21
CA GLU A 65 -25.69 3.53 13.08
C GLU A 65 -25.45 4.72 12.15
N LEU A 66 -25.34 5.96 12.70
CA LEU A 66 -25.12 7.15 11.92
C LEU A 66 -23.74 7.14 11.22
N LEU A 67 -22.74 6.47 11.80
CA LEU A 67 -21.38 6.41 11.28
C LEU A 67 -21.34 5.75 9.88
N ALA A 68 -22.03 4.63 9.71
CA ALA A 68 -22.09 3.91 8.44
C ALA A 68 -22.69 4.78 7.31
N ASP A 69 -23.81 5.48 7.60
CA ASP A 69 -24.46 6.36 6.63
C ASP A 69 -23.59 7.60 6.32
N THR A 70 -22.97 8.18 7.34
CA THR A 70 -22.09 9.35 7.16
C THR A 70 -20.86 9.00 6.35
N GLU A 71 -20.27 7.82 6.54
CA GLU A 71 -19.18 7.33 5.70
C GLU A 71 -19.60 7.13 4.24
N ALA A 72 -20.82 6.65 4.01
CA ALA A 72 -21.37 6.52 2.65
C ALA A 72 -21.53 7.89 1.99
N MET A 73 -22.02 8.90 2.73
CA MET A 73 -22.14 10.28 2.24
C MET A 73 -20.76 10.91 1.95
N GLU A 74 -19.78 10.72 2.81
CA GLU A 74 -18.40 11.17 2.56
C GLU A 74 -17.84 10.56 1.26
N LYS A 75 -18.03 9.26 1.07
CA LYS A 75 -17.64 8.55 -0.16
C LYS A 75 -18.29 9.19 -1.40
N ALA A 76 -19.57 9.53 -1.31
CA ALA A 76 -20.29 10.18 -2.40
C ALA A 76 -19.76 11.60 -2.67
N ALA A 77 -19.55 12.42 -1.63
CA ALA A 77 -19.01 13.77 -1.74
C ALA A 77 -17.60 13.77 -2.35
N LEU A 78 -16.73 12.87 -1.91
CA LEU A 78 -15.40 12.66 -2.49
C LEU A 78 -15.48 12.21 -3.95
N SER A 79 -16.48 11.42 -4.34
CA SER A 79 -16.73 11.05 -5.75
C SER A 79 -17.09 12.25 -6.62
N ILE A 80 -17.96 13.13 -6.12
CA ILE A 80 -18.36 14.36 -6.82
C ILE A 80 -17.12 15.25 -7.03
N ASN A 81 -16.33 15.50 -5.99
CA ASN A 81 -15.11 16.31 -6.08
C ASN A 81 -14.11 15.75 -7.10
N ARG A 82 -13.97 14.42 -7.16
CA ARG A 82 -13.09 13.77 -8.16
C ARG A 82 -13.63 13.88 -9.58
N ARG A 83 -14.93 13.72 -9.76
CA ARG A 83 -15.57 13.89 -11.08
C ARG A 83 -15.45 15.33 -11.58
N SER A 84 -15.70 16.31 -10.72
CA SER A 84 -15.57 17.72 -11.08
C SER A 84 -14.13 18.12 -11.41
N ALA A 85 -13.13 17.56 -10.71
CA ALA A 85 -11.71 17.75 -11.05
C ALA A 85 -11.28 17.05 -12.36
N GLY A 86 -12.11 16.17 -12.91
CA GLY A 86 -11.88 15.44 -14.17
C GLY A 86 -12.71 15.91 -15.36
N LEU A 87 -13.50 16.99 -15.21
CA LEU A 87 -14.36 17.52 -16.28
C LEU A 87 -13.60 18.33 -17.36
N GLY A 88 -12.28 18.53 -17.20
CA GLY A 88 -11.43 19.08 -18.26
C GLY A 88 -10.72 17.96 -19.02
N ASP A 89 -10.55 18.10 -20.33
CA ASP A 89 -9.80 17.16 -21.20
C ASP A 89 -8.28 17.11 -20.87
N THR A 90 -7.83 17.82 -19.86
CA THR A 90 -6.42 17.88 -19.47
C THR A 90 -6.03 16.73 -18.56
N VAL A 91 -4.96 16.03 -18.93
CA VAL A 91 -4.33 14.95 -18.13
C VAL A 91 -3.52 15.60 -17.01
N SER A 92 -4.19 16.16 -16.00
CA SER A 92 -3.56 16.90 -14.90
C SER A 92 -4.19 16.58 -13.54
N GLY A 93 -3.50 16.92 -12.46
CA GLY A 93 -3.93 16.78 -11.08
C GLY A 93 -3.27 15.64 -10.32
N VAL A 94 -3.76 15.34 -9.11
CA VAL A 94 -3.19 14.32 -8.22
C VAL A 94 -3.69 12.94 -8.59
N VAL A 95 -2.79 11.95 -8.61
CA VAL A 95 -3.11 10.51 -8.65
C VAL A 95 -2.44 9.81 -7.48
N ARG A 96 -3.25 9.17 -6.63
CA ARG A 96 -2.84 8.45 -5.44
C ARG A 96 -2.62 6.98 -5.76
N LEU A 97 -1.38 6.52 -5.58
CA LEU A 97 -0.97 5.13 -5.76
C LEU A 97 -0.75 4.49 -4.39
N SER A 98 -1.26 3.28 -4.17
CA SER A 98 -0.95 2.49 -2.98
C SER A 98 -0.46 1.11 -3.38
N ALA A 99 0.63 0.67 -2.77
CA ALA A 99 1.22 -0.66 -2.97
C ALA A 99 1.83 -1.19 -1.66
N GLY A 100 2.11 -2.49 -1.58
CA GLY A 100 2.93 -3.03 -0.49
C GLY A 100 4.33 -2.41 -0.50
N GLU A 101 5.05 -2.43 0.63
CA GLU A 101 6.29 -1.65 0.83
C GLU A 101 7.36 -1.93 -0.23
N ALA A 102 7.60 -3.21 -0.56
CA ALA A 102 8.58 -3.57 -1.58
C ALA A 102 8.21 -3.04 -2.96
N MET A 103 6.93 -3.18 -3.34
CA MET A 103 6.41 -2.69 -4.61
C MET A 103 6.38 -1.16 -4.65
N ALA A 104 6.02 -0.49 -3.55
CA ALA A 104 6.08 0.96 -3.44
C ALA A 104 7.52 1.48 -3.57
N ALA A 105 8.49 0.83 -2.95
CA ALA A 105 9.90 1.17 -3.09
C ALA A 105 10.40 0.96 -4.53
N TRP A 106 9.95 -0.10 -5.20
CA TRP A 106 10.26 -0.34 -6.63
C TRP A 106 9.62 0.74 -7.51
N LEU A 107 8.36 1.07 -7.31
CA LEU A 107 7.67 2.14 -8.04
C LEU A 107 8.36 3.49 -7.86
N ALA A 108 8.77 3.82 -6.63
CA ALA A 108 9.45 5.08 -6.34
C ALA A 108 10.70 5.28 -7.20
N ARG A 109 11.45 4.21 -7.51
CA ARG A 109 12.62 4.26 -8.42
C ARG A 109 12.23 4.59 -9.87
N HIS A 110 10.99 4.27 -10.28
CA HIS A 110 10.48 4.51 -11.64
C HIS A 110 9.68 5.80 -11.78
N LEU A 111 9.35 6.50 -10.66
CA LEU A 111 8.63 7.78 -10.72
C LEU A 111 9.31 8.85 -11.59
N PRO A 112 10.66 9.02 -11.60
CA PRO A 112 11.29 10.01 -12.49
C PRO A 112 10.98 9.78 -13.95
N GLU A 113 10.86 8.52 -14.36
CA GLU A 113 10.51 8.17 -15.74
C GLU A 113 9.03 8.32 -16.04
N LEU A 114 8.17 7.81 -15.13
CA LEU A 114 6.72 7.98 -15.27
C LEU A 114 6.34 9.45 -15.38
N ARG A 115 7.00 10.33 -14.63
CA ARG A 115 6.77 11.77 -14.68
C ARG A 115 7.17 12.43 -16.00
N LYS A 116 8.13 11.88 -16.75
CA LYS A 116 8.52 12.45 -18.08
C LYS A 116 7.35 12.44 -19.06
N GLY A 117 6.52 11.41 -19.04
CA GLY A 117 5.31 11.31 -19.88
C GLY A 117 4.05 11.93 -19.28
N LEU A 118 4.08 12.29 -17.99
CA LEU A 118 2.93 12.71 -17.20
C LEU A 118 3.26 13.96 -16.38
N THR A 119 3.78 15.00 -17.05
CA THR A 119 4.37 16.18 -16.41
C THR A 119 3.42 17.01 -15.57
N GLN A 120 2.11 16.94 -15.85
CA GLN A 120 1.07 17.66 -15.10
C GLN A 120 0.37 16.78 -14.05
N ILE A 121 0.85 15.56 -13.84
CA ILE A 121 0.35 14.67 -12.79
C ILE A 121 1.26 14.77 -11.57
N GLU A 122 0.66 15.06 -10.44
CA GLU A 122 1.26 14.90 -9.12
C GLU A 122 0.99 13.49 -8.60
N PHE A 123 2.06 12.78 -8.21
CA PHE A 123 1.95 11.43 -7.68
C PHE A 123 2.04 11.44 -6.16
N GLU A 124 1.02 10.91 -5.49
CA GLU A 124 1.09 10.53 -4.09
C GLU A 124 1.26 9.01 -4.00
N LEU A 125 2.39 8.55 -3.48
CA LEU A 125 2.70 7.12 -3.35
C LEU A 125 2.67 6.72 -1.88
N THR A 126 1.81 5.75 -1.54
CA THR A 126 1.66 5.22 -0.18
C THR A 126 2.05 3.75 -0.12
N ALA A 127 2.92 3.41 0.84
CA ALA A 127 3.25 2.03 1.17
C ALA A 127 2.25 1.49 2.21
N SER A 128 1.43 0.50 1.81
CA SER A 128 0.42 -0.09 2.70
C SER A 128 -0.07 -1.42 2.14
N HIS A 129 -0.27 -2.41 3.01
CA HIS A 129 -0.91 -3.68 2.67
C HIS A 129 -2.43 -3.67 2.87
N THR A 130 -2.99 -2.64 3.50
CA THR A 130 -4.42 -2.62 3.80
C THR A 130 -5.26 -2.36 2.55
N LEU A 131 -6.33 -3.13 2.41
CA LEU A 131 -7.36 -2.94 1.38
C LEU A 131 -8.35 -1.81 1.75
N ALA A 132 -8.35 -1.36 3.01
CA ALA A 132 -9.20 -0.28 3.51
C ALA A 132 -9.06 1.01 2.68
N ASN A 133 -7.88 1.24 2.11
CA ASN A 133 -7.60 2.42 1.28
C ASN A 133 -8.45 2.50 0.01
N LEU A 134 -8.90 1.37 -0.55
CA LEU A 134 -9.77 1.36 -1.71
C LEU A 134 -11.24 1.63 -1.34
N SER A 135 -11.74 0.98 -0.29
CA SER A 135 -13.11 1.19 0.20
C SER A 135 -13.31 2.59 0.77
N ARG A 136 -12.29 3.17 1.40
CA ARG A 136 -12.28 4.57 1.88
C ARG A 136 -11.91 5.57 0.80
N ARG A 137 -11.58 5.12 -0.43
CA ARG A 137 -11.14 5.96 -1.55
C ARG A 137 -9.94 6.85 -1.22
N GLU A 138 -9.05 6.38 -0.36
CA GLU A 138 -7.80 7.06 0.00
C GLU A 138 -6.75 6.94 -1.12
N ALA A 139 -6.90 5.96 -2.02
CA ALA A 139 -6.07 5.80 -3.21
C ALA A 139 -6.95 5.70 -4.48
N ASP A 140 -6.43 6.21 -5.59
CA ASP A 140 -7.06 6.12 -6.91
C ASP A 140 -6.73 4.78 -7.59
N LEU A 141 -5.50 4.32 -7.41
CA LEU A 141 -4.97 3.07 -7.96
C LEU A 141 -4.24 2.28 -6.88
N LEU A 142 -4.46 0.96 -6.85
CA LEU A 142 -3.70 0.07 -5.96
C LEU A 142 -2.99 -1.00 -6.77
N ILE A 143 -1.82 -1.40 -6.29
CA ILE A 143 -1.16 -2.62 -6.73
C ILE A 143 -1.19 -3.60 -5.57
N ARG A 144 -1.79 -4.77 -5.82
CA ARG A 144 -1.97 -5.82 -4.80
C ARG A 144 -1.69 -7.19 -5.39
N GLU A 145 -1.36 -8.14 -4.52
CA GLU A 145 -1.08 -9.53 -4.87
C GLU A 145 -2.36 -10.36 -5.07
N GLN A 146 -3.47 -9.85 -4.55
CA GLN A 146 -4.78 -10.49 -4.64
C GLN A 146 -5.85 -9.47 -5.04
N VAL A 147 -6.86 -9.96 -5.73
CA VAL A 147 -8.06 -9.18 -6.06
C VAL A 147 -9.05 -9.36 -4.92
N PRO A 148 -9.44 -8.29 -4.20
CA PRO A 148 -10.42 -8.41 -3.14
C PRO A 148 -11.83 -8.64 -3.72
N ASP A 149 -12.65 -9.38 -3.00
CA ASP A 149 -14.08 -9.51 -3.30
C ASP A 149 -14.83 -8.25 -2.81
N LEU A 150 -14.66 -7.16 -3.54
CA LEU A 150 -15.28 -5.85 -3.25
C LEU A 150 -16.01 -5.35 -4.49
N GLY A 151 -17.27 -5.02 -4.34
CA GLY A 151 -18.09 -4.47 -5.43
C GLY A 151 -17.50 -3.17 -6.01
N GLY A 152 -17.57 -3.04 -7.34
CA GLY A 152 -17.14 -1.83 -8.04
C GLY A 152 -15.65 -1.71 -8.32
N ILE A 153 -14.86 -2.74 -8.01
CA ILE A 153 -13.45 -2.78 -8.34
C ILE A 153 -13.26 -3.40 -9.72
N VAL A 154 -12.41 -2.76 -10.52
CA VAL A 154 -11.89 -3.29 -11.78
C VAL A 154 -10.45 -3.70 -11.53
N ALA A 155 -10.13 -4.95 -11.80
CA ALA A 155 -8.80 -5.52 -11.63
C ALA A 155 -8.18 -5.81 -13.00
N ARG A 156 -6.89 -5.50 -13.14
CA ARG A 156 -6.07 -5.88 -14.30
C ARG A 156 -4.78 -6.51 -13.83
N LYS A 157 -4.51 -7.72 -14.29
CA LYS A 157 -3.23 -8.38 -14.02
C LYS A 157 -2.11 -7.65 -14.74
N LEU A 158 -1.08 -7.23 -13.98
CA LEU A 158 0.11 -6.57 -14.49
C LEU A 158 1.24 -7.56 -14.79
N GLY A 159 1.32 -8.65 -14.03
CA GLY A 159 2.36 -9.66 -14.17
C GLY A 159 2.47 -10.53 -12.93
N ARG A 160 3.64 -11.13 -12.75
CA ARG A 160 3.98 -12.01 -11.63
C ARG A 160 5.33 -11.57 -11.07
N ALA A 161 5.45 -11.52 -9.75
CA ALA A 161 6.72 -11.39 -9.05
C ALA A 161 7.22 -12.77 -8.64
N ALA A 162 8.45 -13.10 -9.04
CA ALA A 162 9.18 -14.28 -8.61
C ALA A 162 10.04 -13.94 -7.38
N TYR A 163 10.39 -14.97 -6.62
CA TYR A 163 11.19 -14.87 -5.42
C TYR A 163 12.43 -15.77 -5.53
N ALA A 164 13.51 -15.35 -4.88
CA ALA A 164 14.73 -16.12 -4.82
C ALA A 164 15.42 -15.91 -3.47
N ILE A 165 16.45 -16.69 -3.20
CA ILE A 165 17.27 -16.57 -2.00
C ILE A 165 18.36 -15.53 -2.26
N TYR A 166 18.53 -14.62 -1.30
CA TYR A 166 19.55 -13.56 -1.34
C TYR A 166 20.33 -13.48 -0.05
N GLY A 167 21.58 -13.09 -0.16
CA GLY A 167 22.44 -12.80 0.96
C GLY A 167 23.69 -12.06 0.52
N GLN A 168 24.54 -11.67 1.47
CA GLN A 168 25.86 -11.14 1.15
C GLN A 168 26.71 -12.17 0.42
N ARG A 169 27.69 -11.71 -0.35
CA ARG A 169 28.58 -12.54 -1.16
C ARG A 169 29.31 -13.63 -0.35
N ALA A 170 29.65 -13.34 0.88
CA ALA A 170 30.30 -14.31 1.77
C ALA A 170 29.37 -15.51 2.06
N LEU A 171 28.10 -15.25 2.39
CA LEU A 171 27.10 -16.29 2.62
C LEU A 171 26.72 -17.00 1.33
N ALA A 172 26.61 -16.27 0.22
CA ALA A 172 26.29 -16.85 -1.10
C ALA A 172 27.37 -17.84 -1.61
N ARG A 173 28.60 -17.70 -1.16
CA ARG A 173 29.73 -18.57 -1.52
C ARG A 173 30.09 -19.61 -0.46
N ALA A 174 29.36 -19.64 0.65
CA ALA A 174 29.58 -20.65 1.69
C ALA A 174 29.36 -22.06 1.12
N LYS A 175 30.27 -22.97 1.44
CA LYS A 175 30.14 -24.39 1.08
C LYS A 175 29.26 -25.18 2.07
N THR A 176 28.58 -24.48 2.94
CA THR A 176 27.69 -25.01 3.97
C THR A 176 26.31 -25.24 3.35
N GLU A 177 25.63 -26.27 3.80
CA GLU A 177 24.24 -26.52 3.41
C GLU A 177 23.34 -25.31 3.77
N LEU A 178 22.41 -24.97 2.89
CA LEU A 178 21.54 -23.83 3.06
C LEU A 178 20.82 -23.82 4.42
N LYS A 179 20.38 -25.01 4.86
CA LYS A 179 19.68 -25.20 6.13
C LYS A 179 20.52 -24.78 7.35
N ALA A 180 21.83 -24.95 7.29
CA ALA A 180 22.76 -24.65 8.39
C ALA A 180 23.23 -23.18 8.40
N LEU A 181 22.89 -22.38 7.39
CA LEU A 181 23.20 -20.96 7.34
C LEU A 181 22.17 -20.15 8.17
N PRO A 182 22.56 -18.96 8.67
CA PRO A 182 21.60 -18.09 9.34
C PRO A 182 20.54 -17.57 8.36
N TRP A 183 19.28 -17.56 8.77
CA TRP A 183 18.15 -17.12 7.97
C TRP A 183 17.44 -15.92 8.58
N ILE A 184 16.91 -15.09 7.71
CA ILE A 184 16.06 -13.94 7.99
C ILE A 184 14.69 -14.25 7.41
N GLY A 185 13.65 -14.14 8.21
CA GLY A 185 12.28 -14.41 7.80
C GLY A 185 11.27 -13.45 8.40
N PHE A 186 10.02 -13.70 8.14
CA PHE A 186 8.93 -12.93 8.73
C PHE A 186 8.65 -13.38 10.17
N ASP A 187 8.09 -12.46 10.96
CA ASP A 187 7.52 -12.78 12.26
C ASP A 187 6.22 -13.59 12.14
N ASP A 188 5.69 -14.01 13.29
CA ASP A 188 4.54 -14.92 13.33
C ASP A 188 3.25 -14.24 12.80
N ASP A 189 3.11 -12.91 12.94
CA ASP A 189 1.96 -12.14 12.45
C ASP A 189 1.99 -11.98 10.91
N HIS A 190 3.14 -12.17 10.29
CA HIS A 190 3.34 -12.05 8.83
C HIS A 190 3.65 -13.40 8.16
N ALA A 191 3.25 -14.51 8.79
CA ALA A 191 3.49 -15.88 8.28
C ALA A 191 2.84 -16.13 6.90
N TYR A 192 1.85 -15.32 6.51
CA TYR A 192 1.15 -15.40 5.23
C TYR A 192 1.97 -14.81 4.05
N MET A 193 3.09 -14.15 4.34
CA MET A 193 3.90 -13.53 3.29
C MET A 193 4.56 -14.57 2.38
N PRO A 194 4.68 -14.28 1.06
CA PRO A 194 5.29 -15.22 0.11
C PRO A 194 6.70 -15.67 0.54
N GLY A 195 6.95 -16.96 0.42
CA GLY A 195 8.25 -17.57 0.78
C GLY A 195 8.43 -17.91 2.25
N GLN A 196 7.58 -17.41 3.17
CA GLN A 196 7.72 -17.76 4.59
C GLN A 196 7.43 -19.24 4.86
N ALA A 197 6.37 -19.79 4.27
CA ALA A 197 6.06 -21.22 4.39
C ALA A 197 7.18 -22.11 3.82
N TRP A 198 7.75 -21.71 2.68
CA TRP A 198 8.91 -22.39 2.08
C TRP A 198 10.12 -22.38 3.03
N LEU A 199 10.41 -21.21 3.63
CA LEU A 199 11.53 -21.07 4.57
C LEU A 199 11.35 -21.93 5.82
N LEU A 200 10.14 -21.93 6.41
CA LEU A 200 9.85 -22.76 7.58
C LEU A 200 9.96 -24.26 7.28
N ALA A 201 9.55 -24.67 6.09
CA ALA A 201 9.73 -26.06 5.63
C ALA A 201 11.22 -26.42 5.47
N LEU A 202 12.05 -25.52 4.90
CA LEU A 202 13.51 -25.71 4.81
C LEU A 202 14.16 -25.86 6.18
N LEU A 203 13.69 -25.12 7.16
CA LEU A 203 14.22 -25.10 8.53
C LEU A 203 13.61 -26.19 9.44
N ASP A 204 12.80 -27.12 8.93
CA ASP A 204 12.07 -28.15 9.69
C ASP A 204 11.29 -27.53 10.88
N GLY A 205 10.69 -26.37 10.68
CA GLY A 205 9.93 -25.64 11.71
C GLY A 205 10.78 -24.84 12.69
N ALA A 206 12.11 -24.84 12.56
CA ALA A 206 12.95 -23.95 13.36
C ALA A 206 12.73 -22.48 12.95
N LYS A 207 12.89 -21.58 13.93
CA LYS A 207 12.68 -20.15 13.67
C LYS A 207 13.93 -19.52 13.01
N PRO A 208 13.75 -18.57 12.08
CA PRO A 208 14.84 -17.78 11.54
C PRO A 208 15.60 -17.03 12.65
N ALA A 209 16.90 -16.85 12.47
CA ALA A 209 17.76 -16.14 13.43
C ALA A 209 17.38 -14.65 13.58
N VAL A 210 16.87 -14.03 12.51
CA VAL A 210 16.36 -12.66 12.49
C VAL A 210 14.95 -12.68 11.92
N ARG A 211 14.05 -11.93 12.54
CA ARG A 211 12.66 -11.82 12.08
C ARG A 211 12.26 -10.36 11.94
N GLY A 212 11.51 -10.06 10.89
CA GLY A 212 10.99 -8.72 10.61
C GLY A 212 9.55 -8.79 10.09
N ASN A 213 8.92 -7.63 9.94
CA ASN A 213 7.52 -7.50 9.53
C ASN A 213 7.32 -6.98 8.10
N ASN A 214 8.39 -6.68 7.39
CA ASN A 214 8.31 -6.20 6.02
C ASN A 214 9.57 -6.49 5.20
N TRP A 215 9.43 -6.52 3.87
CA TRP A 215 10.50 -6.84 2.94
C TRP A 215 11.73 -5.94 3.03
N LEU A 216 11.56 -4.66 3.36
CA LEU A 216 12.67 -3.71 3.39
C LEU A 216 13.57 -3.99 4.60
N VAL A 217 12.97 -4.36 5.74
CA VAL A 217 13.72 -4.78 6.93
C VAL A 217 14.49 -6.07 6.65
N LEU A 218 13.85 -7.07 6.02
CA LEU A 218 14.51 -8.32 5.65
C LEU A 218 15.68 -8.08 4.70
N ARG A 219 15.48 -7.22 3.68
CA ARG A 219 16.53 -6.83 2.74
C ARG A 219 17.71 -6.16 3.44
N GLU A 220 17.46 -5.18 4.33
CA GLU A 220 18.54 -4.47 5.02
C GLU A 220 19.31 -5.41 5.95
N ALA A 221 18.64 -6.33 6.64
CA ALA A 221 19.31 -7.35 7.46
C ALA A 221 20.19 -8.29 6.61
N ALA A 222 19.69 -8.70 5.42
CA ALA A 222 20.47 -9.51 4.48
C ALA A 222 21.68 -8.74 3.92
N ARG A 223 21.52 -7.45 3.60
CA ARG A 223 22.62 -6.55 3.20
C ARG A 223 23.69 -6.40 4.28
N ALA A 224 23.26 -6.32 5.53
CA ALA A 224 24.15 -6.26 6.68
C ALA A 224 24.89 -7.60 6.98
N GLY A 225 24.51 -8.69 6.30
CA GLY A 225 25.12 -10.01 6.49
C GLY A 225 24.55 -10.81 7.66
N ALA A 226 23.37 -10.42 8.17
CA ALA A 226 22.73 -11.13 9.29
C ALA A 226 22.21 -12.53 8.89
N GLY A 227 22.10 -12.83 7.60
CA GLY A 227 21.65 -14.13 7.11
C GLY A 227 21.19 -14.10 5.65
N LEU A 228 20.60 -15.21 5.23
CA LEU A 228 19.92 -15.37 3.96
C LEU A 228 18.46 -14.97 4.10
N ALA A 229 17.88 -14.37 3.06
CA ALA A 229 16.46 -14.04 3.00
C ALA A 229 15.84 -14.48 1.67
N VAL A 230 14.59 -14.90 1.70
CA VAL A 230 13.77 -15.03 0.49
C VAL A 230 13.22 -13.63 0.20
N LEU A 231 13.57 -13.06 -0.96
CA LEU A 231 13.12 -11.73 -1.36
C LEU A 231 12.51 -11.76 -2.77
N PRO A 232 11.60 -10.83 -3.09
CA PRO A 232 11.16 -10.67 -4.47
C PRO A 232 12.32 -10.24 -5.37
N CYS A 233 12.42 -10.84 -6.56
CA CYS A 233 13.54 -10.63 -7.48
C CYS A 233 13.73 -9.17 -7.88
N TYR A 234 12.64 -8.42 -8.06
CA TYR A 234 12.71 -6.97 -8.35
C TYR A 234 13.29 -6.11 -7.21
N LEU A 235 13.39 -6.69 -6.00
CA LEU A 235 14.02 -6.04 -4.85
C LEU A 235 15.46 -6.49 -4.65
N GLY A 236 15.74 -7.79 -4.86
CA GLY A 236 17.05 -8.40 -4.61
C GLY A 236 18.04 -8.24 -5.75
N ASP A 237 17.63 -8.47 -7.01
CA ASP A 237 18.54 -8.45 -8.16
C ASP A 237 19.19 -7.10 -8.45
N PRO A 238 18.48 -5.96 -8.29
CA PRO A 238 19.09 -4.66 -8.51
C PRO A 238 20.01 -4.20 -7.38
N ASP A 239 20.05 -4.93 -6.26
CA ASP A 239 20.86 -4.54 -5.10
C ASP A 239 22.30 -5.02 -5.26
N PRO A 240 23.30 -4.10 -5.35
CA PRO A 240 24.69 -4.47 -5.59
C PRO A 240 25.35 -5.19 -4.42
N GLN A 241 24.77 -5.14 -3.22
CA GLN A 241 25.30 -5.80 -2.02
C GLN A 241 24.70 -7.18 -1.79
N LEU A 242 23.65 -7.54 -2.54
CA LEU A 242 23.00 -8.83 -2.48
C LEU A 242 23.41 -9.72 -3.65
N HIS A 243 23.53 -11.01 -3.38
CA HIS A 243 23.82 -12.03 -4.38
C HIS A 243 22.72 -13.07 -4.32
N ARG A 244 22.14 -13.37 -5.48
CA ARG A 244 21.17 -14.45 -5.60
C ARG A 244 21.89 -15.77 -5.42
N ILE A 245 21.26 -16.68 -4.68
CA ILE A 245 21.73 -18.04 -4.44
C ILE A 245 20.80 -18.99 -5.17
N GLY A 246 21.32 -19.71 -6.16
CA GLY A 246 20.55 -20.61 -7.01
C GLY A 246 19.65 -19.86 -8.01
N THR A 247 18.54 -20.51 -8.35
CA THR A 247 17.52 -19.99 -9.26
C THR A 247 16.36 -19.34 -8.48
N VAL A 248 15.35 -18.86 -9.19
CA VAL A 248 14.06 -18.51 -8.58
C VAL A 248 13.44 -19.73 -7.92
N LEU A 249 12.66 -19.52 -6.88
CA LEU A 249 11.89 -20.56 -6.21
C LEU A 249 10.59 -20.78 -7.00
N PRO A 250 10.42 -21.91 -7.72
CA PRO A 250 9.31 -22.07 -8.66
C PRO A 250 7.94 -22.02 -7.99
N GLU A 251 7.86 -22.50 -6.74
CA GLU A 251 6.66 -22.56 -5.93
C GLU A 251 6.33 -21.25 -5.22
N VAL A 252 7.27 -20.27 -5.23
CA VAL A 252 7.11 -18.98 -4.53
C VAL A 252 6.95 -17.86 -5.53
N PHE A 253 5.74 -17.38 -5.68
CA PHE A 253 5.43 -16.25 -6.55
C PHE A 253 4.23 -15.47 -6.03
N ALA A 254 4.07 -14.25 -6.51
CA ALA A 254 2.89 -13.43 -6.25
C ALA A 254 2.44 -12.73 -7.53
N ASP A 255 1.16 -12.89 -7.88
CA ASP A 255 0.57 -12.14 -8.98
C ASP A 255 0.47 -10.66 -8.59
N GLN A 256 0.64 -9.77 -9.56
CA GLN A 256 0.53 -8.33 -9.34
C GLN A 256 -0.69 -7.80 -10.10
N TRP A 257 -1.62 -7.21 -9.37
CA TRP A 257 -2.87 -6.71 -9.90
C TRP A 257 -2.97 -5.20 -9.72
N LEU A 258 -3.30 -4.48 -10.79
CA LEU A 258 -3.70 -3.09 -10.75
C LEU A 258 -5.21 -3.02 -10.49
N LEU A 259 -5.59 -2.38 -9.39
CA LEU A 259 -6.96 -2.25 -8.95
C LEU A 259 -7.38 -0.78 -9.03
N VAL A 260 -8.57 -0.55 -9.53
CA VAL A 260 -9.19 0.78 -9.64
C VAL A 260 -10.69 0.69 -9.38
N HIS A 261 -11.26 1.70 -8.73
CA HIS A 261 -12.72 1.77 -8.65
C HIS A 261 -13.29 2.14 -10.02
N ARG A 262 -14.39 1.47 -10.46
CA ARG A 262 -15.00 1.69 -11.78
C ARG A 262 -15.28 3.17 -12.10
N ASP A 263 -15.68 3.96 -11.09
CA ASP A 263 -15.98 5.38 -11.24
C ASP A 263 -14.74 6.25 -11.55
N LEU A 264 -13.56 5.79 -11.16
CA LEU A 264 -12.30 6.51 -11.38
C LEU A 264 -11.62 6.12 -12.68
N ARG A 265 -11.92 4.92 -13.21
CA ARG A 265 -11.29 4.37 -14.40
C ARG A 265 -11.42 5.27 -15.63
N ALA A 266 -12.53 6.01 -15.75
CA ALA A 266 -12.81 6.89 -16.88
C ALA A 266 -12.10 8.25 -16.77
N LEU A 267 -11.54 8.62 -15.61
CA LEU A 267 -10.86 9.89 -15.43
C LEU A 267 -9.58 9.93 -16.26
N PRO A 268 -9.35 10.96 -17.10
CA PRO A 268 -8.19 11.00 -18.00
C PRO A 268 -6.85 10.82 -17.29
N ARG A 269 -6.64 11.48 -16.13
CA ARG A 269 -5.41 11.36 -15.34
C ARG A 269 -5.20 9.94 -14.80
N VAL A 270 -6.27 9.29 -14.32
CA VAL A 270 -6.19 7.92 -13.78
C VAL A 270 -5.87 6.94 -14.91
N ARG A 271 -6.56 7.08 -16.05
CA ARG A 271 -6.32 6.24 -17.23
C ARG A 271 -4.90 6.38 -17.75
N ALA A 272 -4.40 7.60 -17.86
CA ALA A 272 -3.02 7.84 -18.31
C ALA A 272 -1.98 7.16 -17.40
N VAL A 273 -2.17 7.24 -16.07
CA VAL A 273 -1.29 6.54 -15.11
C VAL A 273 -1.45 5.02 -15.22
N MET A 274 -2.68 4.50 -15.38
CA MET A 274 -2.91 3.06 -15.59
C MET A 274 -2.15 2.55 -16.82
N ASP A 275 -2.25 3.26 -17.95
CA ASP A 275 -1.59 2.88 -19.20
C ASP A 275 -0.05 2.92 -19.04
N ALA A 276 0.48 3.94 -18.38
CA ALA A 276 1.92 4.05 -18.09
C ALA A 276 2.39 2.91 -17.16
N MET A 277 1.60 2.53 -16.15
CA MET A 277 1.91 1.40 -15.26
C MET A 277 1.94 0.07 -16.01
N ILE A 278 1.01 -0.15 -16.94
CA ILE A 278 0.97 -1.37 -17.77
C ILE A 278 2.25 -1.46 -18.61
N VAL A 279 2.65 -0.37 -19.26
CA VAL A 279 3.89 -0.31 -20.05
C VAL A 279 5.12 -0.54 -19.18
N LEU A 280 5.18 0.06 -17.99
CA LEU A 280 6.26 -0.14 -17.02
C LEU A 280 6.39 -1.62 -16.65
N PHE A 281 5.30 -2.27 -16.24
CA PHE A 281 5.33 -3.67 -15.82
C PHE A 281 5.70 -4.62 -16.97
N GLN A 282 5.26 -4.32 -18.19
CA GLN A 282 5.65 -5.10 -19.37
C GLN A 282 7.15 -4.97 -19.65
N ARG A 283 7.70 -3.77 -19.57
CA ARG A 283 9.13 -3.52 -19.78
C ARG A 283 10.00 -4.19 -18.73
N GLU A 284 9.59 -4.12 -17.47
CA GLU A 284 10.30 -4.67 -16.31
C GLU A 284 9.96 -6.14 -16.04
N ARG A 285 9.22 -6.79 -16.93
CA ARG A 285 8.74 -8.15 -16.76
C ARG A 285 9.87 -9.14 -16.45
N ALA A 286 10.99 -9.04 -17.16
CA ALA A 286 12.13 -9.92 -16.94
C ALA A 286 12.71 -9.81 -15.52
N LEU A 287 12.77 -8.59 -14.98
CA LEU A 287 13.20 -8.35 -13.61
C LEU A 287 12.18 -8.90 -12.59
N LEU A 288 10.90 -8.62 -12.82
CA LEU A 288 9.82 -9.08 -11.93
C LEU A 288 9.76 -10.60 -11.88
N GLU A 289 9.87 -11.27 -13.01
CA GLU A 289 9.85 -12.75 -13.12
C GLU A 289 11.20 -13.39 -12.76
N GLY A 290 12.20 -12.60 -12.35
CA GLY A 290 13.50 -13.08 -11.93
C GLY A 290 14.36 -13.68 -13.07
N ALA A 291 14.02 -13.38 -14.32
CA ALA A 291 14.91 -13.67 -15.43
C ALA A 291 16.17 -12.80 -15.26
N MET A 292 17.32 -13.45 -15.05
CA MET A 292 18.61 -12.72 -14.92
C MET A 292 18.84 -11.90 -16.20
N VAL A 293 18.71 -10.60 -16.08
CA VAL A 293 19.22 -9.68 -17.10
C VAL A 293 20.75 -9.74 -16.97
N PRO A 294 21.51 -10.21 -18.00
CA PRO A 294 22.95 -10.13 -17.94
C PRO A 294 23.33 -8.68 -17.66
N ALA A 295 24.19 -8.45 -16.68
CA ALA A 295 24.70 -7.12 -16.38
C ALA A 295 25.19 -6.52 -17.71
N THR A 296 24.46 -5.54 -18.22
CA THR A 296 24.86 -4.80 -19.41
C THR A 296 26.25 -4.25 -19.12
N LYS A 297 27.22 -4.56 -19.98
CA LYS A 297 28.57 -4.00 -20.02
C LYS A 297 28.50 -2.46 -20.11
N ARG A 298 28.19 -1.81 -19.02
CA ARG A 298 28.09 -0.35 -18.94
C ARG A 298 28.93 0.22 -17.81
N GLU A 299 30.15 -0.29 -17.63
CA GLU A 299 31.16 0.40 -16.82
C GLU A 299 32.55 -0.22 -17.08
N ARG A 300 33.01 -0.15 -18.32
CA ARG A 300 34.43 -0.17 -18.64
C ARG A 300 34.70 0.83 -19.75
N ARG A 301 34.55 2.12 -19.41
CA ARG A 301 35.17 3.24 -20.15
C ARG A 301 35.15 4.44 -19.23
N THR A 302 36.12 4.55 -18.40
CA THR A 302 36.90 5.74 -18.03
C THR A 302 38.19 5.29 -17.43
#